data_a1f114ac890e25c7027b61417bec7435
#
_entry.id   a1f114ac890e25c7027b61417bec7435
#
_cell.length_a   1.000
_cell.length_b   1.000
_cell.length_c   1.000
_cell.angle_alpha   90.00
_cell.angle_beta   90.00
_cell.angle_gamma   90.00
#
_symmetry.space_group_name_H-M   'P 1'
#
loop_
_entity.id
_entity.type
_entity.pdbx_description
1 polymer ?
#
loop_
_entity_poly.entity_id
_entity_poly.type
_entity_poly.pdbx_seq_one_letter_code
_entity_poly.pdbx_strand_id
1 'polypeptide(L)' 'TYVMSRQEGAFPSGSEPLLAEVLAEANVFCSNQDREIKLINSTENPGPYILGNYPKATITFSCIEQNSNN' A
#
# COMPACT_ATOMS: atom_id res chain seq x y z
N THR A 1 5.19 -13.31 2.60
CA THR A 1 5.07 -12.21 1.64
C THR A 1 3.60 -11.96 1.32
N TYR A 2 3.22 -10.74 1.34
CA TYR A 2 1.84 -10.33 1.11
C TYR A 2 1.77 -9.29 0.01
N VAL A 3 0.63 -9.23 -0.65
CA VAL A 3 0.38 -8.20 -1.64
C VAL A 3 -0.91 -7.49 -1.23
N MET A 4 -0.86 -6.17 -1.25
CA MET A 4 -2.02 -5.38 -0.87
C MET A 4 -2.16 -4.23 -1.86
N SER A 5 -3.38 -3.95 -2.27
CA SER A 5 -3.60 -2.89 -3.24
C SER A 5 -4.84 -2.10 -2.87
N ARG A 6 -4.90 -0.88 -3.39
CA ARG A 6 -6.06 -0.02 -3.22
C ARG A 6 -6.27 0.74 -4.53
N GLN A 7 -7.51 0.88 -4.90
CA GLN A 7 -7.86 1.50 -6.16
C GLN A 7 -8.95 2.54 -5.93
N GLU A 8 -8.80 3.69 -6.56
CA GLU A 8 -9.83 4.71 -6.53
C GLU A 8 -10.91 4.40 -7.56
N GLY A 9 -12.07 4.99 -7.38
CA GLY A 9 -13.14 4.83 -8.35
C GLY A 9 -12.98 5.75 -9.54
N ALA A 10 -14.07 5.87 -10.29
CA ALA A 10 -14.03 6.61 -11.54
C ALA A 10 -13.75 8.09 -11.36
N PHE A 11 -14.06 8.63 -10.20
CA PHE A 11 -13.87 10.07 -9.97
C PHE A 11 -12.95 10.23 -8.77
N PRO A 12 -11.66 10.05 -8.96
CA PRO A 12 -10.74 10.14 -7.84
C PRO A 12 -10.67 11.56 -7.32
N SER A 13 -10.63 11.68 -6.02
CA SER A 13 -10.47 12.97 -5.42
C SER A 13 -9.10 13.57 -5.65
N GLY A 14 -8.14 12.71 -5.80
CA GLY A 14 -6.83 13.13 -6.22
C GLY A 14 -5.96 13.80 -5.21
N SER A 15 -6.45 14.02 -4.04
CA SER A 15 -5.65 14.81 -3.10
C SER A 15 -4.74 13.96 -2.24
N GLU A 16 -5.03 12.66 -2.07
CA GLU A 16 -4.20 11.85 -1.22
C GLU A 16 -3.61 10.70 -1.98
N PRO A 17 -2.34 10.43 -1.80
CA PRO A 17 -1.71 9.34 -2.54
C PRO A 17 -2.22 7.99 -2.04
N LEU A 18 -2.66 7.18 -2.97
CA LEU A 18 -3.11 5.84 -2.65
C LEU A 18 -2.00 4.98 -2.09
N LEU A 19 -0.77 5.24 -2.52
CA LEU A 19 0.34 4.48 -2.03
C LEU A 19 0.51 4.67 -0.52
N ALA A 20 0.34 5.89 -0.04
CA ALA A 20 0.44 6.14 1.38
C ALA A 20 -0.67 5.44 2.14
N GLU A 21 -1.86 5.40 1.56
CA GLU A 21 -2.98 4.73 2.21
C GLU A 21 -2.77 3.23 2.32
N VAL A 22 -2.33 2.60 1.23
CA VAL A 22 -2.15 1.16 1.26
C VAL A 22 -0.96 0.79 2.14
N LEU A 23 0.04 1.65 2.19
CA LEU A 23 1.18 1.40 3.05
C LEU A 23 0.79 1.49 4.52
N ALA A 24 -0.06 2.45 4.86
CA ALA A 24 -0.54 2.59 6.23
C ALA A 24 -1.37 1.37 6.62
N GLU A 25 -2.20 0.90 5.71
CA GLU A 25 -3.01 -0.28 5.97
C GLU A 25 -2.15 -1.50 6.20
N ALA A 26 -1.12 -1.66 5.38
CA ALA A 26 -0.21 -2.79 5.51
C ALA A 26 0.57 -2.72 6.82
N ASN A 27 0.93 -1.51 7.22
CA ASN A 27 1.64 -1.32 8.46
C ASN A 27 0.78 -1.74 9.66
N VAL A 28 -0.50 -1.39 9.63
CA VAL A 28 -1.41 -1.81 10.69
C VAL A 28 -1.56 -3.34 10.67
N PHE A 29 -1.64 -3.92 9.49
CA PHE A 29 -1.76 -5.36 9.36
C PHE A 29 -0.58 -6.07 10.02
N CYS A 30 0.64 -5.61 9.77
CA CYS A 30 1.81 -6.22 10.40
C CYS A 30 1.85 -5.93 11.90
N SER A 31 1.49 -4.71 12.28
CA SER A 31 1.51 -4.31 13.67
C SER A 31 0.56 -5.14 14.52
N ASN A 32 -0.59 -5.51 13.96
CA ASN A 32 -1.55 -6.33 14.67
C ASN A 32 -1.02 -7.73 14.95
N GLN A 33 0.06 -8.10 14.32
CA GLN A 33 0.69 -9.39 14.55
C GLN A 33 1.99 -9.23 15.34
N ASP A 34 2.20 -8.05 15.92
CA ASP A 34 3.43 -7.71 16.62
C ASP A 34 4.63 -7.86 15.72
N ARG A 35 4.49 -7.43 14.47
CA ARG A 35 5.56 -7.50 13.50
C ARG A 35 5.74 -6.16 12.84
N GLU A 36 6.86 -6.01 12.18
CA GLU A 36 7.16 -4.80 11.43
C GLU A 36 6.99 -5.06 9.95
N ILE A 37 6.62 -4.04 9.23
CA ILE A 37 6.49 -4.16 7.80
C ILE A 37 7.85 -4.03 7.13
N LYS A 38 8.09 -4.87 6.15
CA LYS A 38 9.26 -4.75 5.29
C LYS A 38 8.75 -4.62 3.88
N LEU A 39 8.88 -3.44 3.31
CA LEU A 39 8.40 -3.19 1.96
C LEU A 39 9.38 -3.78 0.95
N ILE A 40 8.86 -4.62 0.06
CA ILE A 40 9.68 -5.26 -0.95
C ILE A 40 9.55 -4.53 -2.27
N ASN A 41 8.35 -4.16 -2.65
CA ASN A 41 8.13 -3.50 -3.92
C ASN A 41 6.87 -2.68 -3.86
N SER A 42 6.79 -1.66 -4.67
CA SER A 42 5.56 -0.86 -4.77
C SER A 42 5.39 -0.42 -6.21
N THR A 43 4.14 -0.38 -6.64
CA THR A 43 3.83 0.09 -7.97
C THR A 43 2.60 0.96 -7.91
N GLU A 44 2.53 1.90 -8.84
CA GLU A 44 1.37 2.76 -8.96
C GLU A 44 0.96 2.80 -10.41
N ASN A 45 -0.34 2.87 -10.63
CA ASN A 45 -0.85 2.98 -11.98
C ASN A 45 -0.60 4.40 -12.46
N PRO A 46 0.11 4.59 -13.57
CA PRO A 46 0.42 5.95 -14.02
C PRO A 46 -0.78 6.64 -14.64
N GLY A 47 -0.80 7.96 -14.54
CA GLY A 47 -1.79 8.76 -15.21
C GLY A 47 -1.53 8.80 -16.71
N PRO A 48 -2.42 9.43 -17.46
CA PRO A 48 -3.62 10.10 -17.00
C PRO A 48 -4.74 9.12 -16.66
N TYR A 49 -5.58 9.51 -15.72
CA TYR A 49 -6.65 8.64 -15.25
C TYR A 49 -7.91 8.96 -16.02
N ILE A 50 -8.03 8.32 -17.15
CA ILE A 50 -9.21 8.49 -18.00
C ILE A 50 -9.94 7.17 -18.07
N LEU A 51 -10.91 7.09 -18.93
CA LEU A 51 -11.78 5.92 -18.99
C LEU A 51 -10.96 4.64 -19.00
N GLY A 52 -11.21 3.78 -18.04
CA GLY A 52 -10.54 2.51 -17.96
C GLY A 52 -9.19 2.52 -17.27
N ASN A 53 -8.72 3.68 -16.85
CA ASN A 53 -7.44 3.77 -16.20
C ASN A 53 -7.61 4.54 -14.88
N TYR A 54 -7.85 3.82 -13.81
CA TYR A 54 -8.10 4.43 -12.53
C TYR A 54 -6.85 4.40 -11.66
N PRO A 55 -6.71 5.35 -10.73
CA PRO A 55 -5.58 5.30 -9.80
C PRO A 55 -5.56 4.00 -9.02
N LYS A 56 -4.40 3.41 -8.92
CA LYS A 56 -4.25 2.16 -8.20
C LYS A 56 -2.83 2.07 -7.66
N ALA A 57 -2.71 1.68 -6.42
CA ALA A 57 -1.41 1.45 -5.81
C ALA A 57 -1.36 0.05 -5.26
N THR A 58 -0.25 -0.63 -5.47
CA THR A 58 -0.05 -1.99 -5.02
C THR A 58 1.30 -2.09 -4.34
N ILE A 59 1.35 -2.75 -3.22
CA ILE A 59 2.62 -2.99 -2.55
C ILE A 59 2.77 -4.48 -2.29
N THR A 60 4.02 -4.92 -2.32
CA THR A 60 4.39 -6.26 -1.92
C THR A 60 5.27 -6.09 -0.68
N PHE A 61 4.93 -6.78 0.38
CA PHE A 61 5.62 -6.58 1.63
C PHE A 61 5.65 -7.86 2.44
N SER A 62 6.48 -7.87 3.46
CA SER A 62 6.50 -8.96 4.43
C SER A 62 6.33 -8.36 5.82
N CYS A 63 5.78 -9.15 6.71
CA CYS A 63 5.77 -8.80 8.11
C CYS A 63 6.90 -9.58 8.76
N ILE A 64 7.87 -8.86 9.31
CA ILE A 64 9.04 -9.49 9.90
C ILE A 64 9.01 -9.31 11.40
N GLU A 65 9.78 -10.11 12.10
CA GLU A 65 9.83 -10.04 13.54
C GLU A 65 10.33 -8.68 13.98
N GLN A 66 9.65 -8.10 14.95
CA GLN A 66 10.10 -6.84 15.48
C GLN A 66 11.42 -7.03 16.21
N ASN A 67 12.34 -6.12 15.94
CA ASN A 67 13.58 -6.16 16.64
C ASN A 67 13.44 -5.34 17.90
N SER A 68 13.05 -5.96 18.95
CA SER A 68 12.80 -5.24 20.16
C SER A 68 14.03 -5.11 21.01
N ASN A 69 15.15 -5.45 20.43
CA ASN A 69 16.27 -5.38 21.18
C ASN A 69 16.91 -4.13 21.19
N ASN A 70 16.70 -3.44 21.72
CA ASN A 70 17.25 -2.29 21.72
C ASN A 70 16.89 -1.54 22.56
#